data_03c909e123592d50431770efa46b4663
#
_entry.id   03c909e123592d50431770efa46b4663
#
_cell.length_a   1.000
_cell.length_b   1.000
_cell.length_c   1.000
_cell.angle_alpha   90.00
_cell.angle_beta   90.00
_cell.angle_gamma   90.00
#
_symmetry.space_group_name_H-M   'P 1'
#
loop_
_entity.id
_entity.type
_entity.pdbx_description
1 polymer ?
#
loop_
_entity_poly.entity_id
_entity_poly.type
_entity_poly.pdbx_seq_one_letter_code
_entity_poly.pdbx_strand_id
1 'polypeptide(L)'
;RNLPLGKITTGVQQLIGTYQEGRSWFNFPKWYFLIDAPFKISDRCCDVMKKAPLKAFHQTHGFQAMVGTLAEEGMQRKMNWYKYGCNIFDSKHPISRPLSFWRNQDILAYLKQTGLPFCSVYGEIVEEAQITIPFMERKLHTTKCDRTGCMYCMFGIHLDQRPNRFERMRHTHPKQYHYVSINWDAEKD
;
A
#
# COMPACT_ATOMS: atom_id res chain seq x y z
N ARG A 1 1.19 -14.10 -9.02
CA ARG A 1 1.23 -15.44 -9.64
C ARG A 1 -0.17 -15.99 -9.60
N ASN A 2 -0.71 -16.43 -10.74
CA ASN A 2 -1.92 -17.22 -10.75
C ASN A 2 -1.60 -18.56 -10.09
N LEU A 3 -2.08 -18.78 -8.87
CA LEU A 3 -1.92 -20.07 -8.22
C LEU A 3 -2.94 -21.02 -8.86
N PRO A 4 -2.50 -22.08 -9.56
CA PRO A 4 -3.45 -23.09 -10.03
C PRO A 4 -4.06 -23.76 -8.80
N LEU A 5 -5.39 -23.76 -8.72
CA LEU A 5 -6.14 -24.56 -7.78
C LEU A 5 -5.60 -26.01 -7.84
N GLY A 6 -5.15 -26.55 -6.72
CA GLY A 6 -4.69 -27.93 -6.58
C GLY A 6 -3.19 -28.16 -6.42
N LYS A 7 -2.32 -27.17 -6.58
CA LYS A 7 -0.91 -27.30 -6.17
C LYS A 7 -0.66 -26.60 -4.86
N ILE A 8 -0.25 -27.36 -3.85
CA ILE A 8 0.24 -26.80 -2.60
C ILE A 8 1.57 -26.12 -2.90
N THR A 9 1.52 -24.81 -3.11
CA THR A 9 2.71 -23.98 -3.28
C THR A 9 3.12 -23.39 -1.95
N THR A 10 4.36 -22.93 -1.84
CA THR A 10 4.83 -22.18 -0.66
C THR A 10 3.86 -21.06 -0.25
N GLY A 11 3.26 -20.36 -1.23
CA GLY A 11 2.27 -19.31 -0.96
C GLY A 11 0.99 -19.84 -0.30
N VAL A 12 0.48 -21.00 -0.75
CA VAL A 12 -0.69 -21.65 -0.11
C VAL A 12 -0.33 -22.14 1.28
N GLN A 13 0.83 -22.78 1.45
CA GLN A 13 1.31 -23.22 2.76
C GLN A 13 1.44 -22.06 3.75
N GLN A 14 1.92 -20.90 3.29
CA GLN A 14 1.98 -19.69 4.08
C GLN A 14 0.59 -19.20 4.49
N LEU A 15 -0.39 -19.23 3.57
CA LEU A 15 -1.77 -18.83 3.84
C LEU A 15 -2.44 -19.73 4.89
N ILE A 16 -2.27 -21.05 4.79
CA ILE A 16 -2.86 -22.01 5.72
C ILE A 16 -2.03 -22.23 7.00
N GLY A 17 -0.90 -21.53 7.15
CA GLY A 17 -0.05 -21.62 8.34
C GLY A 17 0.76 -22.91 8.48
N THR A 18 0.84 -23.75 7.44
CA THR A 18 1.58 -25.03 7.45
C THR A 18 3.02 -24.90 7.00
N TYR A 19 3.46 -23.71 6.59
CA TYR A 19 4.81 -23.47 6.14
C TYR A 19 5.80 -23.50 7.31
N GLN A 20 6.75 -24.44 7.28
CA GLN A 20 7.68 -24.69 8.39
C GLN A 20 9.11 -24.17 8.15
N GLU A 21 9.48 -23.79 6.93
CA GLU A 21 10.78 -23.20 6.64
C GLU A 21 10.88 -21.76 7.13
N GLY A 22 11.32 -21.60 8.33
CA GLY A 22 11.45 -20.32 9.01
C GLY A 22 10.12 -19.78 9.55
N ARG A 23 10.19 -18.81 10.45
CA ARG A 23 9.00 -18.11 10.95
C ARG A 23 8.45 -17.24 9.81
N SER A 24 7.43 -17.74 9.11
CA SER A 24 6.75 -16.97 8.08
C SER A 24 5.97 -15.81 8.73
N TRP A 25 6.34 -14.60 8.37
CA TRP A 25 5.61 -13.38 8.72
C TRP A 25 4.23 -13.29 8.03
N PHE A 26 3.90 -14.27 7.18
CA PHE A 26 2.74 -14.25 6.27
C PHE A 26 1.67 -15.29 6.62
N ASN A 27 1.70 -15.88 7.82
CA ASN A 27 0.63 -16.75 8.29
C ASN A 27 -0.57 -15.89 8.70
N PHE A 28 -1.46 -15.61 7.75
CA PHE A 28 -2.62 -14.76 8.02
C PHE A 28 -3.93 -15.52 7.84
N PRO A 29 -4.55 -16.02 8.90
CA PRO A 29 -5.85 -16.70 8.85
C PRO A 29 -6.93 -15.89 8.12
N LYS A 30 -6.87 -14.57 8.19
CA LYS A 30 -7.78 -13.65 7.51
C LYS A 30 -7.79 -13.74 5.97
N TRP A 31 -6.82 -14.47 5.38
CA TRP A 31 -6.71 -14.68 3.95
C TRP A 31 -7.11 -16.09 3.51
N TYR A 32 -7.51 -16.98 4.42
CA TYR A 32 -7.85 -18.37 4.10
C TYR A 32 -8.97 -18.51 3.08
N PHE A 33 -9.92 -17.59 3.07
CA PHE A 33 -11.00 -17.57 2.10
C PHE A 33 -10.52 -17.53 0.63
N LEU A 34 -9.28 -17.06 0.39
CA LEU A 34 -8.69 -17.00 -0.96
C LEU A 34 -8.32 -18.39 -1.51
N ILE A 35 -8.23 -19.41 -0.65
CA ILE A 35 -7.91 -20.78 -1.07
C ILE A 35 -9.06 -21.34 -1.89
N ASP A 36 -10.30 -21.10 -1.44
CA ASP A 36 -11.53 -21.60 -2.04
C ASP A 36 -12.29 -20.52 -2.83
N ALA A 37 -11.65 -19.37 -3.08
CA ALA A 37 -12.29 -18.28 -3.80
C ALA A 37 -12.60 -18.69 -5.26
N PRO A 38 -13.79 -18.39 -5.78
CA PRO A 38 -14.18 -18.72 -7.15
C PRO A 38 -13.48 -17.87 -8.22
N PHE A 39 -12.56 -17.01 -7.83
CA PHE A 39 -11.82 -16.12 -8.71
C PHE A 39 -10.31 -16.30 -8.52
N LYS A 40 -9.55 -15.93 -9.54
CA LYS A 40 -8.09 -15.92 -9.50
C LYS A 40 -7.58 -14.57 -9.04
N ILE A 41 -6.54 -14.57 -8.22
CA ILE A 41 -5.84 -13.35 -7.77
C ILE A 41 -4.40 -13.35 -8.26
N SER A 42 -3.86 -12.17 -8.53
CA SER A 42 -2.48 -11.98 -8.96
C SER A 42 -1.91 -10.68 -8.40
N ASP A 43 -0.64 -10.69 -8.03
CA ASP A 43 0.14 -9.52 -7.66
C ASP A 43 0.72 -8.76 -8.87
N ARG A 44 0.54 -9.28 -10.09
CA ARG A 44 1.04 -8.69 -11.34
C ARG A 44 0.49 -7.31 -11.63
N CYS A 45 -0.66 -6.95 -11.07
CA CYS A 45 -1.23 -5.61 -11.19
C CYS A 45 -0.21 -4.53 -10.76
N CYS A 46 0.48 -4.73 -9.64
CA CYS A 46 1.51 -3.79 -9.19
C CYS A 46 2.72 -3.74 -10.14
N ASP A 47 3.08 -4.85 -10.75
CA ASP A 47 4.17 -4.90 -11.70
C ASP A 47 3.82 -4.14 -12.99
N VAL A 48 2.62 -4.37 -13.52
CA VAL A 48 2.15 -3.73 -14.76
C VAL A 48 1.88 -2.23 -14.56
N MET A 49 1.15 -1.87 -13.50
CA MET A 49 0.66 -0.51 -13.31
C MET A 49 1.66 0.45 -12.67
N LYS A 50 2.62 -0.06 -11.90
CA LYS A 50 3.56 0.78 -11.15
C LYS A 50 5.01 0.55 -11.54
N LYS A 51 5.48 -0.72 -11.51
CA LYS A 51 6.90 -1.01 -11.65
C LYS A 51 7.38 -0.98 -13.09
N ALA A 52 6.63 -1.56 -14.02
CA ALA A 52 7.02 -1.61 -15.42
C ALA A 52 7.09 -0.21 -16.07
N PRO A 53 6.11 0.70 -15.91
CA PRO A 53 6.20 2.06 -16.43
C PRO A 53 7.38 2.84 -15.86
N LEU A 54 7.61 2.73 -14.54
CA LEU A 54 8.74 3.41 -13.91
C LEU A 54 10.09 2.87 -14.42
N LYS A 55 10.20 1.56 -14.57
CA LYS A 55 11.41 0.92 -15.11
C LYS A 55 11.67 1.34 -16.56
N ALA A 56 10.63 1.37 -17.40
CA ALA A 56 10.74 1.83 -18.77
C ALA A 56 11.20 3.31 -18.83
N PHE A 57 10.61 4.17 -18.02
CA PHE A 57 11.00 5.58 -17.91
C PHE A 57 12.48 5.74 -17.53
N HIS A 58 12.96 5.01 -16.51
CA HIS A 58 14.36 5.05 -16.11
C HIS A 58 15.30 4.58 -17.21
N GLN A 59 14.94 3.51 -17.94
CA GLN A 59 15.74 2.97 -19.04
C GLN A 59 15.84 3.97 -20.21
N THR A 60 14.74 4.66 -20.51
CA THR A 60 14.69 5.62 -21.61
C THR A 60 15.43 6.92 -21.30
N HIS A 61 15.34 7.42 -20.07
CA HIS A 61 15.83 8.75 -19.70
C HIS A 61 17.11 8.73 -18.86
N GLY A 62 17.57 7.57 -18.39
CA GLY A 62 18.77 7.46 -17.56
C GLY A 62 18.64 8.04 -16.15
N PHE A 63 17.44 8.45 -15.73
CA PHE A 63 17.20 9.01 -14.39
C PHE A 63 17.21 7.95 -13.31
N GLN A 64 17.58 8.33 -12.10
CA GLN A 64 17.54 7.48 -10.93
C GLN A 64 16.30 7.80 -10.08
N ALA A 65 15.78 6.77 -9.40
CA ALA A 65 14.58 6.93 -8.59
C ALA A 65 14.88 7.61 -7.26
N MET A 66 14.11 8.66 -6.96
CA MET A 66 13.98 9.21 -5.61
C MET A 66 12.55 8.98 -5.15
N VAL A 67 12.35 8.29 -4.02
CA VAL A 67 11.00 7.91 -3.54
C VAL A 67 10.78 8.37 -2.10
N GLY A 68 9.62 8.96 -1.85
CA GLY A 68 9.19 9.47 -0.54
C GLY A 68 8.59 8.39 0.35
N THR A 69 9.25 7.24 0.51
CA THR A 69 8.75 6.15 1.37
C THR A 69 9.32 6.25 2.78
N LEU A 70 8.47 6.00 3.78
CA LEU A 70 8.86 5.97 5.19
C LEU A 70 9.11 4.53 5.65
N ALA A 71 10.09 4.32 6.55
CA ALA A 71 10.35 3.00 7.13
C ALA A 71 9.18 2.51 8.00
N GLU A 72 8.45 3.42 8.65
CA GLU A 72 7.32 3.07 9.51
C GLU A 72 6.08 2.57 8.74
N GLU A 73 5.97 2.83 7.42
CA GLU A 73 4.82 2.40 6.64
C GLU A 73 4.65 0.86 6.54
N GLY A 74 5.65 0.10 6.94
CA GLY A 74 5.56 -1.35 6.99
C GLY A 74 6.89 -2.06 7.26
N MET A 75 6.78 -3.26 7.81
CA MET A 75 7.94 -4.06 8.23
C MET A 75 8.98 -4.26 7.12
N GLN A 76 8.56 -4.54 5.89
CA GLN A 76 9.49 -4.72 4.78
C GLN A 76 10.27 -3.45 4.45
N ARG A 77 9.65 -2.27 4.55
CA ARG A 77 10.32 -0.98 4.34
C ARG A 77 11.30 -0.69 5.46
N LYS A 78 10.92 -0.98 6.70
CA LYS A 78 11.75 -0.86 7.88
C LYS A 78 13.00 -1.75 7.78
N MET A 79 12.83 -3.02 7.41
CA MET A 79 13.94 -3.96 7.22
C MET A 79 14.86 -3.55 6.07
N ASN A 80 14.30 -3.05 4.97
CA ASN A 80 15.10 -2.52 3.86
C ASN A 80 15.91 -1.28 4.29
N TRP A 81 15.32 -0.41 5.09
CA TRP A 81 16.04 0.75 5.62
C TRP A 81 17.18 0.34 6.56
N TYR A 82 16.95 -0.61 7.47
CA TYR A 82 18.00 -1.15 8.32
C TYR A 82 19.15 -1.80 7.55
N LYS A 83 18.83 -2.50 6.46
CA LYS A 83 19.83 -3.22 5.67
C LYS A 83 20.63 -2.31 4.73
N TYR A 84 19.98 -1.34 4.12
CA TYR A 84 20.55 -0.58 3.00
C TYR A 84 20.64 0.94 3.26
N GLY A 85 20.08 1.43 4.35
CA GLY A 85 19.98 2.86 4.62
C GLY A 85 19.02 3.59 3.69
N CYS A 86 19.22 4.91 3.58
CA CYS A 86 18.38 5.77 2.73
C CYS A 86 18.74 5.69 1.25
N ASN A 87 20.00 5.38 0.92
CA ASN A 87 20.51 5.38 -0.45
C ASN A 87 21.13 4.03 -0.80
N ILE A 88 20.74 3.49 -1.94
CA ILE A 88 21.28 2.25 -2.48
C ILE A 88 21.88 2.60 -3.84
N PHE A 89 23.19 2.83 -3.88
CA PHE A 89 23.91 3.20 -5.11
C PHE A 89 24.52 2.00 -5.82
N ASP A 90 24.96 0.98 -5.06
CA ASP A 90 25.66 -0.20 -5.57
C ASP A 90 24.70 -1.30 -6.06
N SER A 91 23.62 -0.92 -6.67
CA SER A 91 22.63 -1.86 -7.20
C SER A 91 22.41 -1.65 -8.70
N LYS A 92 21.91 -2.70 -9.37
CA LYS A 92 21.47 -2.61 -10.76
C LYS A 92 20.41 -1.49 -11.00
N HIS A 93 19.70 -1.12 -9.96
CA HIS A 93 18.70 -0.07 -9.97
C HIS A 93 18.90 0.82 -8.74
N PRO A 94 19.80 1.81 -8.83
CA PRO A 94 20.03 2.74 -7.75
C PRO A 94 18.75 3.47 -7.34
N ILE A 95 18.58 3.69 -6.04
CA ILE A 95 17.40 4.32 -5.47
C ILE A 95 17.76 5.16 -4.25
N SER A 96 17.18 6.34 -4.15
CA SER A 96 17.25 7.19 -2.97
C SER A 96 15.90 7.25 -2.27
N ARG A 97 15.92 7.15 -0.93
CA ARG A 97 14.75 7.22 -0.05
C ARG A 97 15.01 8.22 1.07
N PRO A 98 15.10 9.52 0.77
CA PRO A 98 15.55 10.54 1.71
C PRO A 98 14.66 10.66 2.96
N LEU A 99 13.39 10.27 2.86
CA LEU A 99 12.43 10.33 3.95
C LEU A 99 12.31 9.02 4.75
N SER A 100 13.16 8.01 4.52
CA SER A 100 13.02 6.70 5.16
C SER A 100 13.01 6.74 6.69
N PHE A 101 13.76 7.64 7.30
CA PHE A 101 13.87 7.79 8.76
C PHE A 101 12.79 8.69 9.37
N TRP A 102 12.01 9.39 8.54
CA TRP A 102 10.91 10.23 9.00
C TRP A 102 9.72 9.37 9.42
N ARG A 103 8.97 9.89 10.40
CA ARG A 103 7.68 9.36 10.81
C ARG A 103 6.54 10.10 10.10
N ASN A 104 5.37 9.50 10.05
CA ASN A 104 4.19 10.16 9.50
C ASN A 104 3.87 11.48 10.25
N GLN A 105 4.07 11.50 11.56
CA GLN A 105 3.90 12.71 12.37
C GLN A 105 4.87 13.83 11.98
N ASP A 106 6.10 13.48 11.63
CA ASP A 106 7.11 14.46 11.19
C ASP A 106 6.70 15.09 9.84
N ILE A 107 6.15 14.28 8.92
CA ILE A 107 5.61 14.78 7.64
C ILE A 107 4.44 15.73 7.88
N LEU A 108 3.48 15.34 8.71
CA LEU A 108 2.30 16.17 8.99
C LEU A 108 2.69 17.48 9.69
N ALA A 109 3.62 17.42 10.65
CA ALA A 109 4.15 18.60 11.33
C ALA A 109 4.88 19.54 10.35
N TYR A 110 5.72 18.97 9.47
CA TYR A 110 6.43 19.73 8.45
C TYR A 110 5.48 20.44 7.48
N LEU A 111 4.47 19.72 6.95
CA LEU A 111 3.47 20.31 6.05
C LEU A 111 2.68 21.43 6.74
N LYS A 112 2.29 21.22 8.00
CA LYS A 112 1.56 22.23 8.80
C LYS A 112 2.44 23.47 9.06
N GLN A 113 3.71 23.29 9.38
CA GLN A 113 4.64 24.37 9.67
C GLN A 113 5.02 25.18 8.43
N THR A 114 5.24 24.51 7.31
CA THR A 114 5.71 25.15 6.06
C THR A 114 4.58 25.69 5.18
N GLY A 115 3.36 25.25 5.39
CA GLY A 115 2.22 25.61 4.53
C GLY A 115 2.33 25.08 3.09
N LEU A 116 3.18 24.07 2.85
CA LEU A 116 3.32 23.48 1.52
C LEU A 116 2.00 22.85 1.06
N PRO A 117 1.62 23.03 -0.22
CA PRO A 117 0.42 22.44 -0.75
C PRO A 117 0.54 20.91 -0.82
N PHE A 118 -0.52 20.23 -0.43
CA PHE A 118 -0.67 18.78 -0.55
C PHE A 118 -2.03 18.42 -1.13
N CYS A 119 -2.21 17.16 -1.51
CA CYS A 119 -3.41 16.75 -2.22
C CYS A 119 -4.68 16.89 -1.36
N SER A 120 -5.71 17.56 -1.89
CA SER A 120 -6.99 17.82 -1.21
C SER A 120 -7.77 16.56 -0.80
N VAL A 121 -7.40 15.39 -1.33
CA VAL A 121 -7.98 14.10 -0.94
C VAL A 121 -7.72 13.76 0.53
N TYR A 122 -6.65 14.28 1.11
CA TYR A 122 -6.33 14.11 2.54
C TYR A 122 -7.16 15.03 3.46
N GLY A 123 -7.74 16.09 2.90
CA GLY A 123 -8.45 17.10 3.68
C GLY A 123 -7.51 18.10 4.31
N GLU A 124 -7.69 18.37 5.59
CA GLU A 124 -6.88 19.30 6.41
C GLU A 124 -6.07 18.54 7.44
N ILE A 125 -4.95 19.12 7.87
CA ILE A 125 -4.14 18.57 8.97
C ILE A 125 -4.62 19.20 10.26
N VAL A 126 -5.20 18.39 11.15
CA VAL A 126 -5.74 18.81 12.44
C VAL A 126 -5.07 18.09 13.59
N GLU A 127 -5.12 18.70 14.77
CA GLU A 127 -4.66 18.11 16.01
C GLU A 127 -5.79 17.31 16.64
N GLU A 128 -5.50 16.10 17.09
CA GLU A 128 -6.44 15.31 17.86
C GLU A 128 -6.64 15.96 19.23
N ALA A 129 -7.90 16.27 19.57
CA ALA A 129 -8.25 16.75 20.88
C ALA A 129 -8.17 15.59 21.88
N GLN A 130 -6.98 15.28 22.38
CA GLN A 130 -6.84 14.30 23.46
C GLN A 130 -7.13 14.94 24.81
N ILE A 131 -7.84 14.19 25.65
CA ILE A 131 -7.96 14.42 27.09
C ILE A 131 -6.53 14.51 27.63
N THR A 132 -6.19 15.67 28.16
CA THR A 132 -4.83 16.14 28.43
C THR A 132 -4.15 15.27 29.48
N ILE A 133 -3.30 14.37 29.04
CA ILE A 133 -2.21 13.90 29.89
C ILE A 133 -1.07 14.91 29.70
N PRO A 134 -0.63 15.63 30.72
CA PRO A 134 0.51 16.56 30.63
C PRO A 134 1.71 15.83 30.06
N PHE A 135 2.42 16.44 29.11
CA PHE A 135 3.61 15.91 28.42
C PHE A 135 3.38 14.94 27.24
N MET A 136 2.15 14.69 26.80
CA MET A 136 1.92 13.92 25.58
C MET A 136 1.87 14.86 24.37
N GLU A 137 2.71 14.61 23.36
CA GLU A 137 2.68 15.36 22.08
C GLU A 137 1.30 15.18 21.43
N ARG A 138 0.72 16.29 20.99
CA ARG A 138 -0.56 16.28 20.25
C ARG A 138 -0.37 15.56 18.93
N LYS A 139 -1.19 14.57 18.69
CA LYS A 139 -1.11 13.77 17.47
C LYS A 139 -1.82 14.49 16.32
N LEU A 140 -1.11 14.61 15.19
CA LEU A 140 -1.66 15.17 13.96
C LEU A 140 -2.30 14.06 13.13
N HIS A 141 -3.41 14.37 12.47
CA HIS A 141 -4.06 13.50 11.50
C HIS A 141 -4.71 14.29 10.37
N THR A 142 -5.05 13.61 9.29
CA THR A 142 -5.75 14.18 8.16
C THR A 142 -7.27 13.95 8.30
N THR A 143 -8.09 14.92 7.89
CA THR A 143 -9.55 14.87 8.15
C THR A 143 -10.32 13.93 7.23
N LYS A 144 -9.77 13.54 6.06
CA LYS A 144 -10.49 12.73 5.07
C LYS A 144 -9.94 11.32 4.93
N CYS A 145 -8.67 11.17 4.63
CA CYS A 145 -8.05 9.85 4.51
C CYS A 145 -6.59 9.88 4.94
N ASP A 146 -6.14 8.78 5.54
CA ASP A 146 -4.75 8.62 5.98
C ASP A 146 -3.83 8.16 4.84
N ARG A 147 -4.38 7.46 3.86
CA ARG A 147 -3.65 6.86 2.76
C ARG A 147 -4.43 6.87 1.47
N THR A 148 -3.73 7.17 0.39
CA THR A 148 -4.21 6.91 -0.96
C THR A 148 -3.66 5.58 -1.45
N GLY A 149 -4.49 4.82 -2.16
CA GLY A 149 -4.10 3.57 -2.83
C GLY A 149 -4.32 3.67 -4.33
N CYS A 150 -4.08 2.56 -5.05
CA CYS A 150 -4.58 2.47 -6.41
C CYS A 150 -6.10 2.40 -6.37
N MET A 151 -6.77 3.19 -7.21
CA MET A 151 -8.23 3.30 -7.28
C MET A 151 -8.90 1.92 -7.42
N TYR A 152 -8.34 1.03 -8.24
CA TYR A 152 -8.88 -0.30 -8.52
C TYR A 152 -8.23 -1.43 -7.71
N CYS A 153 -7.58 -1.09 -6.59
CA CYS A 153 -6.90 -2.10 -5.79
C CYS A 153 -7.88 -2.93 -4.96
N MET A 154 -7.95 -4.22 -5.26
CA MET A 154 -8.75 -5.20 -4.52
C MET A 154 -8.06 -5.73 -3.27
N PHE A 155 -6.75 -5.49 -3.13
CA PHE A 155 -5.98 -6.04 -2.02
C PHE A 155 -6.47 -5.50 -0.68
N GLY A 156 -6.85 -6.41 0.20
CA GLY A 156 -7.30 -6.08 1.55
C GLY A 156 -8.70 -5.47 1.66
N ILE A 157 -9.49 -5.44 0.58
CA ILE A 157 -10.83 -4.83 0.59
C ILE A 157 -11.76 -5.39 1.68
N HIS A 158 -11.66 -6.68 1.98
CA HIS A 158 -12.43 -7.35 3.04
C HIS A 158 -12.05 -6.89 4.44
N LEU A 159 -10.94 -6.17 4.59
CA LEU A 159 -10.48 -5.57 5.84
C LEU A 159 -10.86 -4.10 5.96
N ASP A 160 -11.36 -3.48 4.88
CA ASP A 160 -11.82 -2.10 4.91
C ASP A 160 -13.05 -1.97 5.81
N GLN A 161 -13.14 -0.87 6.53
CA GLN A 161 -14.37 -0.48 7.22
C GLN A 161 -15.47 -0.16 6.19
N ARG A 162 -16.72 -0.46 6.55
CA ARG A 162 -17.87 -0.13 5.71
C ARG A 162 -18.25 1.37 5.85
N PRO A 163 -18.57 2.07 4.75
CA PRO A 163 -18.50 1.60 3.35
C PRO A 163 -17.06 1.45 2.88
N ASN A 164 -16.75 0.32 2.21
CA ASN A 164 -15.41 0.05 1.69
C ASN A 164 -15.06 0.98 0.52
N ARG A 165 -13.80 0.91 0.03
CA ARG A 165 -13.30 1.80 -1.02
C ARG A 165 -14.10 1.75 -2.33
N PHE A 166 -14.67 0.60 -2.70
CA PHE A 166 -15.51 0.48 -3.90
C PHE A 166 -16.92 1.00 -3.67
N GLU A 167 -17.50 0.75 -2.49
CA GLU A 167 -18.78 1.33 -2.11
C GLU A 167 -18.72 2.88 -2.11
N ARG A 168 -17.62 3.44 -1.60
CA ARG A 168 -17.38 4.89 -1.68
C ARG A 168 -17.18 5.37 -3.12
N MET A 169 -16.45 4.58 -3.95
CA MET A 169 -16.22 4.90 -5.36
C MET A 169 -17.53 5.07 -6.15
N ARG A 170 -18.58 4.31 -5.81
CA ARG A 170 -19.90 4.44 -6.43
C ARG A 170 -20.41 5.87 -6.41
N HIS A 171 -20.15 6.60 -5.33
CA HIS A 171 -20.60 7.99 -5.13
C HIS A 171 -19.57 9.01 -5.60
N THR A 172 -18.29 8.76 -5.37
CA THR A 172 -17.23 9.72 -5.68
C THR A 172 -16.75 9.66 -7.13
N HIS A 173 -16.78 8.48 -7.73
CA HIS A 173 -16.27 8.22 -9.09
C HIS A 173 -17.18 7.22 -9.84
N PRO A 174 -18.45 7.60 -10.14
CA PRO A 174 -19.46 6.66 -10.66
C PRO A 174 -19.07 6.02 -12.01
N LYS A 175 -18.37 6.75 -12.89
CA LYS A 175 -17.90 6.21 -14.18
C LYS A 175 -16.88 5.09 -13.96
N GLN A 176 -15.91 5.30 -13.07
CA GLN A 176 -14.88 4.30 -12.76
C GLN A 176 -15.48 3.09 -12.03
N TYR A 177 -16.43 3.32 -11.14
CA TYR A 177 -17.17 2.25 -10.48
C TYR A 177 -17.94 1.39 -11.49
N HIS A 178 -18.65 2.01 -12.41
CA HIS A 178 -19.39 1.33 -13.46
C HIS A 178 -18.47 0.47 -14.36
N TYR A 179 -17.32 1.03 -14.76
CA TYR A 179 -16.32 0.30 -15.53
C TYR A 179 -15.83 -0.97 -14.83
N VAL A 180 -15.54 -0.90 -13.54
CA VAL A 180 -15.09 -2.04 -12.73
C VAL A 180 -16.22 -3.06 -12.57
N SER A 181 -17.46 -2.62 -12.30
CA SER A 181 -18.60 -3.50 -12.07
C SER A 181 -18.94 -4.33 -13.30
N ILE A 182 -18.94 -3.73 -14.49
CA ILE A 182 -19.22 -4.44 -15.76
C ILE A 182 -18.17 -5.52 -16.02
N ASN A 183 -16.88 -5.18 -15.83
CA ASN A 183 -15.83 -6.17 -16.11
C ASN A 183 -15.80 -7.31 -15.10
N TRP A 184 -16.38 -7.13 -13.91
CA TRP A 184 -16.54 -8.22 -12.93
C TRP A 184 -17.66 -9.17 -13.27
N ASP A 185 -18.74 -8.66 -13.82
CA ASP A 185 -19.89 -9.49 -14.21
C ASP A 185 -19.62 -10.24 -15.53
N ALA A 186 -18.81 -9.68 -16.42
CA ALA A 186 -18.44 -10.31 -17.70
C ALA A 186 -17.49 -11.53 -17.58
N GLU A 187 -16.85 -11.73 -16.43
CA GLU A 187 -16.03 -12.94 -16.17
C GLU A 187 -16.83 -14.10 -15.55
N LYS A 188 -18.14 -13.93 -15.36
CA LYS A 188 -19.01 -14.97 -14.80
C LYS A 188 -19.76 -15.80 -15.86
N ASP A 189 -19.73 -15.38 -17.12
CA ASP A 189 -20.23 -16.10 -18.29
C ASP A 189 -19.09 -16.85 -19.01
#